data_29fb2e0855244d31c0cbad967983b0b1
#
_entry.id   29fb2e0855244d31c0cbad967983b0b1
#
_cell.length_a   1.000
_cell.length_b   1.000
_cell.length_c   1.000
_cell.angle_alpha   90.00
_cell.angle_beta   90.00
_cell.angle_gamma   90.00
#
_symmetry.space_group_name_H-M   'P 1'
#
loop_
_entity.id
_entity.type
_entity.pdbx_description
1 polymer ?
#
loop_
_entity_poly.entity_id
_entity_poly.type
_entity_poly.pdbx_seq_one_letter_code
_entity_poly.pdbx_strand_id
1 'polypeptide(L)'
;MGEIKGIYAAAVSILNDDLSLDVNKTVKHCENIINDGCHGAVLFGSTGQSQLIPLNEKIEMINFVSKNDKIKDKLIVGTGLNSLVENINFLKLSLNIGLNRFLIMPPAYYNYGDKEVIEYYTKLIKSCLLYTSPSPRD
;
A
#
# COMPACT_ATOMS: atom_id res chain seq x y z
N MET A 1 -12.93 -11.15 -1.78
CA MET A 1 -11.74 -10.65 -1.01
C MET A 1 -11.74 -11.32 0.35
N GLY A 2 -10.66 -12.00 0.69
CA GLY A 2 -10.53 -12.65 2.00
C GLY A 2 -10.33 -11.64 3.12
N GLU A 3 -10.82 -11.96 4.31
CA GLU A 3 -10.60 -11.14 5.50
C GLU A 3 -9.10 -11.04 5.83
N ILE A 4 -8.63 -9.84 6.21
CA ILE A 4 -7.26 -9.63 6.67
C ILE A 4 -7.18 -10.14 8.11
N LYS A 5 -6.42 -11.22 8.32
CA LYS A 5 -6.21 -11.83 9.63
C LYS A 5 -4.73 -12.06 9.89
N GLY A 6 -4.35 -11.98 11.16
CA GLY A 6 -3.01 -12.28 11.60
C GLY A 6 -2.11 -11.05 11.72
N ILE A 7 -0.80 -11.29 11.67
CA ILE A 7 0.24 -10.28 11.85
C ILE A 7 0.84 -9.91 10.51
N TYR A 8 0.80 -8.64 10.20
CA TYR A 8 1.42 -8.04 9.01
C TYR A 8 2.51 -7.06 9.47
N ALA A 9 3.74 -7.34 9.12
CA ALA A 9 4.85 -6.46 9.49
C ALA A 9 5.02 -5.32 8.49
N ALA A 10 5.25 -4.11 9.00
CA ALA A 10 5.57 -2.96 8.17
C ALA A 10 7.00 -3.12 7.62
N ALA A 11 7.11 -3.32 6.31
CA ALA A 11 8.39 -3.50 5.65
C ALA A 11 9.10 -2.17 5.42
N VAL A 12 10.42 -2.16 5.56
CA VAL A 12 11.24 -1.03 5.09
C VAL A 12 11.37 -1.07 3.58
N SER A 13 11.52 0.09 2.95
CA SER A 13 11.94 0.18 1.55
C SER A 13 13.46 0.18 1.49
N ILE A 14 14.03 -0.75 0.72
CA ILE A 14 15.48 -0.82 0.53
C ILE A 14 15.85 0.04 -0.67
N LEU A 15 16.77 0.96 -0.46
CA LEU A 15 17.18 1.91 -1.47
C LEU A 15 18.58 1.58 -1.99
N ASN A 16 18.82 1.92 -3.24
CA ASN A 16 20.15 1.96 -3.84
C ASN A 16 20.96 3.18 -3.34
N ASP A 17 22.23 3.25 -3.67
CA ASP A 17 23.11 4.36 -3.25
C ASP A 17 22.66 5.72 -3.83
N ASP A 18 21.95 5.71 -4.96
CA ASP A 18 21.36 6.90 -5.58
C ASP A 18 19.96 7.25 -5.03
N LEU A 19 19.53 6.56 -3.97
CA LEU A 19 18.25 6.71 -3.30
C LEU A 19 17.02 6.20 -4.09
N SER A 20 17.23 5.59 -5.24
CA SER A 20 16.16 4.89 -5.94
C SER A 20 15.76 3.61 -5.20
N LEU A 21 14.51 3.16 -5.39
CA LEU A 21 14.01 1.95 -4.77
C LEU A 21 14.67 0.69 -5.37
N ASP A 22 15.28 -0.13 -4.53
CA ASP A 22 15.72 -1.47 -4.93
C ASP A 22 14.52 -2.43 -4.82
N VAL A 23 13.82 -2.64 -5.93
CA VAL A 23 12.61 -3.46 -6.00
C VAL A 23 12.92 -4.90 -5.60
N ASN A 24 14.00 -5.48 -6.10
CA ASN A 24 14.36 -6.88 -5.83
C ASN A 24 14.66 -7.12 -4.35
N LYS A 25 15.49 -6.28 -3.75
CA LYS A 25 15.82 -6.41 -2.32
C LYS A 25 14.63 -6.11 -1.41
N THR A 26 13.78 -5.15 -1.77
CA THR A 26 12.56 -4.85 -1.01
C THR A 26 11.59 -6.02 -1.04
N VAL A 27 11.38 -6.65 -2.20
CA VAL A 27 10.56 -7.86 -2.32
C VAL A 27 11.15 -9.01 -1.53
N LYS A 28 12.46 -9.22 -1.62
CA LYS A 28 13.14 -10.26 -0.82
C LYS A 28 12.99 -10.04 0.67
N HIS A 29 13.02 -8.79 1.12
CA HIS A 29 12.74 -8.45 2.52
C HIS A 29 11.30 -8.84 2.92
N CYS A 30 10.31 -8.57 2.07
CA CYS A 30 8.92 -9.00 2.33
C CYS A 30 8.79 -10.53 2.37
N GLU A 31 9.48 -11.25 1.48
CA GLU A 31 9.52 -12.71 1.53
C GLU A 31 10.12 -13.24 2.83
N ASN A 32 11.20 -12.64 3.31
CA ASN A 32 11.82 -13.01 4.57
C ASN A 32 10.88 -12.78 5.76
N ILE A 33 10.21 -11.63 5.83
CA ILE A 33 9.19 -11.33 6.85
C ILE A 33 8.12 -12.44 6.90
N ILE A 34 7.64 -12.88 5.76
CA ILE A 34 6.61 -13.92 5.66
C ILE A 34 7.19 -15.29 6.06
N ASN A 35 8.40 -15.62 5.62
CA ASN A 35 9.07 -16.87 5.96
C ASN A 35 9.42 -16.97 7.45
N ASP A 36 9.67 -15.83 8.09
CA ASP A 36 9.94 -15.74 9.55
C ASP A 36 8.68 -15.83 10.41
N GLY A 37 7.51 -16.04 9.79
CA GLY A 37 6.26 -16.37 10.48
C GLY A 37 5.18 -15.29 10.46
N CYS A 38 5.39 -14.14 9.84
CA CYS A 38 4.32 -13.17 9.63
C CYS A 38 3.31 -13.67 8.59
N HIS A 39 2.06 -13.29 8.76
CA HIS A 39 0.99 -13.62 7.80
C HIS A 39 1.12 -12.82 6.51
N GLY A 40 1.77 -11.68 6.57
CA GLY A 40 2.05 -10.85 5.42
C GLY A 40 2.96 -9.67 5.74
N ALA A 41 3.14 -8.80 4.77
CA ALA A 41 3.92 -7.59 4.89
C ALA A 41 3.15 -6.37 4.37
N VAL A 42 3.45 -5.20 4.92
CA VAL A 42 2.90 -3.92 4.46
C VAL A 42 3.99 -3.16 3.71
N LEU A 43 3.82 -3.02 2.41
CA LEU A 43 4.65 -2.15 1.58
C LEU A 43 4.21 -0.70 1.69
N PHE A 44 5.14 0.22 1.62
CA PHE A 44 4.86 1.65 1.53
C PHE A 44 3.96 2.20 2.66
N GLY A 45 4.10 1.67 3.85
CA GLY A 45 3.64 2.32 5.07
C GLY A 45 4.62 3.42 5.53
N SER A 46 4.43 3.96 6.72
CA SER A 46 5.34 4.96 7.31
C SER A 46 6.76 4.41 7.47
N THR A 47 6.88 3.16 7.91
CA THR A 47 8.18 2.46 8.03
C THR A 47 8.87 2.33 6.68
N GLY A 48 8.12 2.10 5.60
CA GLY A 48 8.62 2.03 4.23
C GLY A 48 8.83 3.39 3.57
N GLN A 49 8.72 4.49 4.30
CA GLN A 49 8.94 5.86 3.83
C GLN A 49 8.14 6.21 2.56
N SER A 50 6.90 5.79 2.53
CA SER A 50 6.02 5.85 1.35
C SER A 50 5.98 7.22 0.67
N GLN A 51 5.97 8.29 1.46
CA GLN A 51 5.89 9.67 0.93
C GLN A 51 7.17 10.11 0.21
N LEU A 52 8.29 9.41 0.44
CA LEU A 52 9.59 9.71 -0.17
C LEU A 52 9.89 8.83 -1.39
N ILE A 53 9.08 7.80 -1.62
CA ILE A 53 9.24 6.93 -2.79
C ILE A 53 8.49 7.54 -3.98
N PRO A 54 9.16 7.78 -5.12
CA PRO A 54 8.50 8.31 -6.31
C PRO A 54 7.37 7.41 -6.83
N LEU A 55 6.32 8.02 -7.39
CA LEU A 55 5.16 7.28 -7.86
C LEU A 55 5.52 6.24 -8.94
N ASN A 56 6.40 6.58 -9.87
CA ASN A 56 6.86 5.66 -10.91
C ASN A 56 7.55 4.41 -10.32
N GLU A 57 8.31 4.56 -9.24
CA GLU A 57 8.96 3.44 -8.55
C GLU A 57 7.95 2.58 -7.78
N LYS A 58 6.90 3.20 -7.20
CA LYS A 58 5.77 2.47 -6.61
C LYS A 58 5.04 1.63 -7.66
N ILE A 59 4.82 2.18 -8.85
CA ILE A 59 4.18 1.49 -9.97
C ILE A 59 5.07 0.31 -10.43
N GLU A 60 6.37 0.50 -10.54
CA GLU A 60 7.32 -0.57 -10.85
C GLU A 60 7.23 -1.70 -9.82
N MET A 61 7.22 -1.37 -8.53
CA MET A 61 7.10 -2.33 -7.44
C MET A 61 5.80 -3.13 -7.53
N ILE A 62 4.64 -2.49 -7.71
CA ILE A 62 3.37 -3.23 -7.78
C ILE A 62 3.28 -4.14 -9.00
N ASN A 63 3.83 -3.70 -10.13
CA ASN A 63 3.93 -4.56 -11.32
C ASN A 63 4.85 -5.77 -11.08
N PHE A 64 5.91 -5.59 -10.34
CA PHE A 64 6.83 -6.66 -9.99
C PHE A 64 6.19 -7.69 -9.04
N VAL A 65 5.59 -7.21 -7.93
CA VAL A 65 4.98 -8.11 -6.94
C VAL A 65 3.71 -8.78 -7.43
N SER A 66 2.97 -8.18 -8.37
CA SER A 66 1.76 -8.77 -8.95
C SER A 66 2.03 -10.09 -9.68
N LYS A 67 3.26 -10.30 -10.13
CA LYS A 67 3.73 -11.53 -10.80
C LYS A 67 4.29 -12.56 -9.83
N ASN A 68 4.39 -12.24 -8.56
CA ASN A 68 4.93 -13.12 -7.54
C ASN A 68 3.79 -13.80 -6.76
N ASP A 69 3.38 -14.99 -7.24
CA ASP A 69 2.28 -15.75 -6.66
C ASP A 69 2.52 -16.20 -5.21
N LYS A 70 3.77 -16.15 -4.74
CA LYS A 70 4.10 -16.54 -3.36
C LYS A 70 3.69 -15.51 -2.33
N ILE A 71 3.74 -14.23 -2.70
CA ILE A 71 3.56 -13.13 -1.75
C ILE A 71 2.45 -12.15 -2.10
N LYS A 72 2.01 -12.04 -3.36
CA LYS A 72 1.05 -11.01 -3.78
C LYS A 72 -0.21 -10.95 -2.92
N ASP A 73 -0.76 -12.11 -2.54
CA ASP A 73 -1.95 -12.21 -1.71
C ASP A 73 -1.68 -12.02 -0.20
N LYS A 74 -0.41 -11.84 0.16
CA LYS A 74 0.05 -11.59 1.53
C LYS A 74 0.58 -10.16 1.73
N LEU A 75 0.39 -9.31 0.72
CA LEU A 75 0.81 -7.91 0.80
C LEU A 75 -0.37 -6.98 1.04
N ILE A 76 -0.14 -5.98 1.87
CA ILE A 76 -0.93 -4.77 1.95
C ILE A 76 -0.08 -3.65 1.34
N VAL A 77 -0.62 -2.93 0.37
CA VAL A 77 0.12 -1.87 -0.34
C VAL A 77 -0.32 -0.52 0.18
N GLY A 78 0.61 0.21 0.77
CA GLY A 78 0.41 1.60 1.14
C GLY A 78 0.50 2.50 -0.09
N THR A 79 -0.33 3.52 -0.17
CA THR A 79 -0.27 4.48 -1.27
C THR A 79 0.68 5.64 -0.98
N GLY A 80 0.62 6.20 0.24
CA GLY A 80 1.45 7.34 0.65
C GLY A 80 1.29 8.58 -0.22
N LEU A 81 0.17 8.70 -0.92
CA LEU A 81 -0.13 9.80 -1.84
C LEU A 81 -1.12 10.77 -1.20
N ASN A 82 -0.92 12.07 -1.40
CA ASN A 82 -1.82 13.12 -0.91
C ASN A 82 -2.92 13.45 -1.92
N SER A 83 -2.65 13.34 -3.21
CA SER A 83 -3.62 13.64 -4.25
C SER A 83 -4.69 12.55 -4.33
N LEU A 84 -5.96 12.94 -4.24
CA LEU A 84 -7.10 12.03 -4.44
C LEU A 84 -7.06 11.38 -5.82
N VAL A 85 -6.75 12.16 -6.85
CA VAL A 85 -6.69 11.67 -8.24
C VAL A 85 -5.57 10.64 -8.41
N GLU A 86 -4.38 10.91 -7.87
CA GLU A 86 -3.27 9.95 -7.91
C GLU A 86 -3.58 8.67 -7.13
N ASN A 87 -4.21 8.79 -5.95
CA ASN A 87 -4.66 7.62 -5.19
C ASN A 87 -5.65 6.77 -6.00
N ILE A 88 -6.67 7.38 -6.59
CA ILE A 88 -7.65 6.67 -7.41
C ILE A 88 -6.97 5.95 -8.57
N ASN A 89 -6.08 6.61 -9.29
CA ASN A 89 -5.37 6.02 -10.42
C ASN A 89 -4.46 4.87 -10.00
N PHE A 90 -3.71 5.05 -8.92
CA PHE A 90 -2.82 4.02 -8.38
C PHE A 90 -3.60 2.79 -7.89
N LEU A 91 -4.72 2.99 -7.19
CA LEU A 91 -5.58 1.91 -6.73
C LEU A 91 -6.22 1.15 -7.88
N LYS A 92 -6.73 1.85 -8.89
CA LYS A 92 -7.30 1.19 -10.09
C LYS A 92 -6.26 0.35 -10.82
N LEU A 93 -5.05 0.88 -10.99
CA LEU A 93 -3.95 0.14 -11.58
C LEU A 93 -3.60 -1.11 -10.76
N SER A 94 -3.49 -0.96 -9.44
CA SER A 94 -3.18 -2.06 -8.52
C SER A 94 -4.26 -3.15 -8.54
N LEU A 95 -5.53 -2.77 -8.53
CA LEU A 95 -6.65 -3.70 -8.63
C LEU A 95 -6.65 -4.48 -9.94
N ASN A 96 -6.37 -3.81 -11.07
CA ASN A 96 -6.31 -4.44 -12.39
C ASN A 96 -5.21 -5.51 -12.50
N ILE A 97 -4.15 -5.39 -11.72
CA ILE A 97 -3.05 -6.37 -11.70
C ILE A 97 -3.16 -7.38 -10.55
N GLY A 98 -4.29 -7.38 -9.83
CA GLY A 98 -4.63 -8.40 -8.83
C GLY A 98 -4.21 -8.09 -7.39
N LEU A 99 -3.77 -6.88 -7.09
CA LEU A 99 -3.54 -6.42 -5.72
C LEU A 99 -4.83 -5.80 -5.17
N ASN A 100 -5.26 -6.22 -3.98
CA ASN A 100 -6.59 -5.87 -3.47
C ASN A 100 -6.64 -5.47 -1.99
N ARG A 101 -5.48 -5.26 -1.37
CA ARG A 101 -5.38 -4.83 0.03
C ARG A 101 -4.51 -3.58 0.11
N PHE A 102 -5.08 -2.52 0.69
CA PHE A 102 -4.43 -1.22 0.68
C PHE A 102 -4.41 -0.57 2.05
N LEU A 103 -3.33 0.17 2.31
CA LEU A 103 -3.21 1.08 3.44
C LEU A 103 -3.21 2.51 2.90
N ILE A 104 -4.26 3.26 3.22
CA ILE A 104 -4.46 4.59 2.68
C ILE A 104 -4.54 5.58 3.83
N MET A 105 -3.57 6.48 3.88
CA MET A 105 -3.57 7.58 4.85
C MET A 105 -4.49 8.72 4.39
N PRO A 106 -5.04 9.52 5.32
CA PRO A 106 -5.69 10.76 4.95
C PRO A 106 -4.67 11.72 4.33
N PRO A 107 -5.12 12.72 3.54
CA PRO A 107 -4.21 13.73 3.01
C PRO A 107 -3.45 14.42 4.14
N ALA A 108 -2.15 14.62 3.95
CA ALA A 108 -1.28 15.28 4.92
C ALA A 108 -0.97 16.73 4.51
N TYR A 109 -0.27 17.45 5.35
CA TYR A 109 0.23 18.81 5.22
C TYR A 109 -0.80 19.91 5.51
N TYR A 110 -1.95 19.93 4.84
CA TYR A 110 -3.01 20.89 5.14
C TYR A 110 -3.87 20.40 6.31
N ASN A 111 -4.46 21.35 7.04
CA ASN A 111 -5.36 21.01 8.14
C ASN A 111 -6.78 20.78 7.60
N TYR A 112 -7.20 19.53 7.63
CA TYR A 112 -8.54 19.12 7.20
C TYR A 112 -9.42 18.80 8.41
N GLY A 113 -10.71 19.17 8.33
CA GLY A 113 -11.71 18.74 9.32
C GLY A 113 -12.19 17.31 9.06
N ASP A 114 -12.92 16.78 10.03
CA ASP A 114 -13.45 15.40 9.93
C ASP A 114 -14.35 15.20 8.70
N LYS A 115 -15.14 16.21 8.36
CA LYS A 115 -16.03 16.18 7.20
C LYS A 115 -15.26 15.99 5.89
N GLU A 116 -14.18 16.72 5.71
CA GLU A 116 -13.32 16.67 4.52
C GLU A 116 -12.61 15.30 4.43
N VAL A 117 -12.17 14.76 5.55
CA VAL A 117 -11.54 13.44 5.60
C VAL A 117 -12.55 12.34 5.24
N ILE A 118 -13.75 12.39 5.80
CA ILE A 118 -14.83 11.44 5.46
C ILE A 118 -15.19 11.53 3.97
N GLU A 119 -15.31 12.73 3.44
CA GLU A 119 -15.61 12.94 2.02
C GLU A 119 -14.50 12.39 1.11
N TYR A 120 -13.23 12.59 1.48
CA TYR A 120 -12.07 12.04 0.80
C TYR A 120 -12.16 10.51 0.67
N TYR A 121 -12.34 9.81 1.79
CA TYR A 121 -12.45 8.35 1.76
C TYR A 121 -13.72 7.87 1.04
N THR A 122 -14.82 8.58 1.17
CA THR A 122 -16.06 8.25 0.48
C THR A 122 -15.88 8.29 -1.04
N LYS A 123 -15.26 9.34 -1.56
CA LYS A 123 -14.97 9.47 -2.99
C LYS A 123 -14.01 8.39 -3.47
N LEU A 124 -12.96 8.12 -2.70
CA LEU A 124 -11.96 7.13 -3.02
C LEU A 124 -12.55 5.71 -3.08
N ILE A 125 -13.33 5.33 -2.08
CA ILE A 125 -14.01 4.03 -2.02
C ILE A 125 -14.97 3.85 -3.17
N LYS A 126 -15.82 4.84 -3.45
CA LYS A 126 -16.79 4.80 -4.56
C LYS A 126 -16.10 4.69 -5.92
N SER A 127 -15.01 5.44 -6.12
CA SER A 127 -14.28 5.45 -7.39
C SER A 127 -13.56 4.14 -7.70
N CYS A 128 -13.15 3.40 -6.66
CA CYS A 128 -12.40 2.16 -6.80
C CYS A 128 -13.23 0.90 -6.48
N LEU A 129 -14.51 1.05 -6.11
CA LEU A 129 -15.37 -0.05 -5.64
C LEU A 129 -14.73 -0.85 -4.49
N LEU A 130 -14.03 -0.17 -3.62
CA LEU A 130 -13.41 -0.77 -2.46
C LEU A 130 -14.43 -0.98 -1.34
N TYR A 131 -14.28 -2.09 -0.63
CA TYR A 131 -15.02 -2.36 0.59
C TYR A 131 -14.08 -2.20 1.78
N THR A 132 -14.50 -1.45 2.77
CA THR A 132 -13.76 -1.33 4.02
C THR A 132 -14.23 -2.42 4.98
N SER A 133 -13.31 -3.08 5.64
CA SER A 133 -13.63 -3.85 6.84
C SER A 133 -13.82 -2.87 7.99
N PRO A 134 -14.88 -2.98 8.80
CA PRO A 134 -15.02 -2.12 9.97
C PRO A 134 -13.82 -2.33 10.90
N SER A 135 -13.22 -1.22 11.33
CA SER A 135 -12.15 -1.27 12.32
C SER A 135 -12.75 -1.65 13.69
N PRO A 136 -12.08 -2.51 14.48
CA PRO A 136 -12.53 -2.80 15.83
C PRO A 136 -12.53 -1.59 16.77
N ARG A 137 -12.03 -0.45 16.32
CA ARG A 137 -11.96 0.81 17.08
C ARG A 137 -13.02 1.83 16.68
N ASP A 138 -13.84 1.52 15.70
CA ASP A 138 -14.92 2.39 15.25
C ASP A 138 -16.21 2.14 16.01
#